data_c45ee3eec294267f46418e460b7c92d3
#
_entry.id   c45ee3eec294267f46418e460b7c92d3
#
_cell.length_a   1.000
_cell.length_b   1.000
_cell.length_c   1.000
_cell.angle_alpha   90.00
_cell.angle_beta   90.00
_cell.angle_gamma   90.00
#
_symmetry.space_group_name_H-M   'P 1'
#
loop_
_entity.id
_entity.type
_entity.pdbx_description
1 polymer ?
#
loop_
_entity_poly.entity_id
_entity_poly.type
_entity_poly.pdbx_seq_one_letter_code
_entity_poly.pdbx_strand_id
1 'polypeptide(L)'
;LKKIGRNDACPCGSGKKYKLCCLDKDQANKVTRITPSQVEEPLSAWTDKLPWSQEQYRDIALQLGQTMSDRYTRQEIEETVTLWNAYTAIQQPTVRKPGTYCAAMEYCYAQLQGKSEVTKSQLAELYDVAESTITKNAKALMEVVEPMHRERAVQASASPAAVAAADHRVSAKRKEVAAELIKQAWNQTTARKKAQLAAQAVDLDPNNPEAYALLAENAAKTVEEAAEFYKQGMLAGERELGKAFFEEHKGVFWLAHETRPYMRAKQGYAEALRLAGRANEAITQCAQMLELNPNDNQGIRYLLLTCYLDIQDWKRASKLIEAYDESGTSFNYNRLLVEFGQKGITSKLSSLLKEAHRQNPHVSGYLTGSKPVPSETPDATGFGDEREAAFYAQSHFELWQRQPKLLRWLEEELRHGQ
;
A
#
# COMPACT_ATOMS: atom_id res chain seq x y z
N LEU A 1 21.51 -8.73 -47.21
CA LEU A 1 22.07 -10.08 -47.01
C LEU A 1 21.75 -10.93 -48.23
N LYS A 2 22.80 -11.49 -48.88
CA LYS A 2 22.66 -12.29 -50.10
C LYS A 2 21.89 -13.57 -49.77
N LYS A 3 20.78 -13.88 -50.44
CA LYS A 3 20.04 -15.15 -50.25
C LYS A 3 20.91 -16.32 -50.67
N ILE A 4 21.13 -17.25 -49.77
CA ILE A 4 21.91 -18.48 -50.02
C ILE A 4 21.05 -19.43 -50.83
N GLY A 5 21.58 -19.88 -52.00
CA GLY A 5 20.91 -20.84 -52.86
C GLY A 5 21.01 -22.27 -52.33
N ARG A 6 20.03 -23.10 -52.65
CA ARG A 6 19.99 -24.55 -52.20
C ARG A 6 21.26 -25.35 -52.49
N ASN A 7 21.96 -25.00 -53.57
CA ASN A 7 23.17 -25.70 -54.01
C ASN A 7 24.49 -25.03 -53.61
N ASP A 8 24.42 -23.86 -52.95
CA ASP A 8 25.61 -23.16 -52.48
C ASP A 8 26.28 -23.91 -51.31
N ALA A 9 27.55 -23.61 -51.04
CA ALA A 9 28.25 -24.15 -49.90
C ALA A 9 27.54 -23.71 -48.59
N CYS A 10 27.39 -24.65 -47.64
CA CYS A 10 26.69 -24.35 -46.40
C CYS A 10 27.47 -23.37 -45.55
N PRO A 11 26.87 -22.30 -45.04
CA PRO A 11 27.55 -21.26 -44.23
C PRO A 11 28.05 -21.77 -42.88
N CYS A 12 27.65 -22.98 -42.44
CA CYS A 12 28.16 -23.57 -41.20
C CYS A 12 29.58 -24.15 -41.30
N GLY A 13 30.24 -24.04 -42.46
CA GLY A 13 31.61 -24.47 -42.65
C GLY A 13 31.77 -26.02 -42.85
N SER A 14 30.68 -26.77 -43.00
CA SER A 14 30.70 -28.25 -43.15
C SER A 14 31.20 -28.75 -44.50
N GLY A 15 31.46 -27.92 -45.48
CA GLY A 15 31.83 -28.27 -46.83
C GLY A 15 30.72 -28.93 -47.69
N LYS A 16 29.53 -29.14 -47.11
CA LYS A 16 28.36 -29.73 -47.81
C LYS A 16 27.51 -28.62 -48.45
N LYS A 17 26.72 -28.99 -49.49
CA LYS A 17 25.73 -28.09 -50.08
C LYS A 17 24.64 -27.74 -49.05
N TYR A 18 24.16 -26.50 -49.06
CA TYR A 18 23.19 -25.98 -48.09
C TYR A 18 21.95 -26.86 -47.94
N LYS A 19 21.41 -27.39 -49.04
CA LYS A 19 20.27 -28.34 -49.05
C LYS A 19 20.54 -29.68 -48.34
N LEU A 20 21.80 -30.08 -48.20
CA LEU A 20 22.20 -31.35 -47.58
C LEU A 20 22.76 -31.18 -46.18
N CYS A 21 22.64 -29.98 -45.61
CA CYS A 21 23.20 -29.64 -44.29
C CYS A 21 22.22 -28.85 -43.45
N CYS A 22 22.15 -27.53 -43.64
CA CYS A 22 21.39 -26.66 -42.72
C CYS A 22 20.02 -26.18 -43.25
N LEU A 23 19.66 -26.51 -44.52
CA LEU A 23 18.40 -26.04 -45.10
C LEU A 23 17.17 -26.48 -44.30
N ASP A 24 17.09 -27.76 -43.90
CA ASP A 24 15.97 -28.29 -43.12
C ASP A 24 15.93 -27.77 -41.70
N LYS A 25 17.10 -27.52 -41.08
CA LYS A 25 17.21 -26.87 -39.76
C LYS A 25 16.78 -25.40 -39.81
N ASP A 26 17.16 -24.67 -40.84
CA ASP A 26 16.81 -23.27 -41.03
C ASP A 26 15.34 -23.10 -41.45
N GLN A 27 14.75 -24.10 -42.14
CA GLN A 27 13.31 -24.14 -42.39
C GLN A 27 12.51 -24.51 -41.15
N ALA A 28 12.96 -25.46 -40.33
CA ALA A 28 12.35 -25.77 -39.05
C ALA A 28 12.43 -24.59 -38.06
N ASN A 29 13.54 -23.84 -38.02
CA ASN A 29 13.67 -22.64 -37.22
C ASN A 29 12.83 -21.46 -37.73
N LYS A 30 12.40 -21.43 -38.98
CA LYS A 30 11.44 -20.44 -39.51
C LYS A 30 9.99 -20.72 -39.15
N VAL A 31 9.65 -21.97 -38.83
CA VAL A 31 8.29 -22.38 -38.47
C VAL A 31 7.96 -22.16 -36.98
N THR A 32 8.97 -21.89 -36.13
CA THR A 32 8.75 -21.79 -34.68
C THR A 32 9.28 -20.51 -34.07
N ARG A 33 8.79 -19.36 -34.52
CA ARG A 33 8.79 -18.13 -33.74
C ARG A 33 7.45 -17.45 -33.94
N ILE A 34 6.38 -18.05 -33.42
CA ILE A 34 5.22 -17.31 -32.97
C ILE A 34 5.67 -16.72 -31.63
N THR A 35 6.03 -15.44 -31.62
CA THR A 35 6.21 -14.69 -30.38
C THR A 35 4.88 -14.68 -29.64
N PRO A 36 4.84 -14.80 -28.30
CA PRO A 36 3.59 -14.80 -27.51
C PRO A 36 2.73 -13.54 -27.67
N SER A 37 3.14 -12.54 -28.42
CA SER A 37 2.47 -11.26 -28.66
C SER A 37 1.50 -11.25 -29.84
N GLN A 38 1.16 -12.40 -30.46
CA GLN A 38 0.24 -12.47 -31.62
C GLN A 38 -0.90 -13.50 -31.49
N VAL A 39 -1.13 -14.05 -30.31
CA VAL A 39 -2.39 -14.76 -30.06
C VAL A 39 -3.33 -13.73 -29.42
N GLU A 40 -4.23 -13.17 -30.22
CA GLU A 40 -5.32 -12.35 -29.71
C GLU A 40 -6.09 -13.16 -28.68
N GLU A 41 -6.22 -12.62 -27.47
CA GLU A 41 -6.97 -13.24 -26.39
C GLU A 41 -8.42 -13.49 -26.86
N PRO A 42 -9.00 -14.68 -26.57
CA PRO A 42 -10.40 -14.94 -26.91
C PRO A 42 -11.35 -13.87 -26.34
N LEU A 43 -12.38 -13.48 -27.10
CA LEU A 43 -13.34 -12.46 -26.68
C LEU A 43 -13.96 -12.79 -25.30
N SER A 44 -14.23 -14.08 -25.03
CA SER A 44 -14.74 -14.54 -23.74
C SER A 44 -13.82 -14.21 -22.59
N ALA A 45 -12.52 -14.51 -22.72
CA ALA A 45 -11.54 -14.24 -21.68
C ALA A 45 -11.34 -12.73 -21.43
N TRP A 46 -11.45 -11.91 -22.48
CA TRP A 46 -11.42 -10.45 -22.37
C TRP A 46 -12.69 -9.92 -21.69
N THR A 47 -13.88 -10.42 -22.10
CA THR A 47 -15.18 -10.05 -21.51
C THR A 47 -15.25 -10.40 -20.02
N ASP A 48 -14.62 -11.50 -19.60
CA ASP A 48 -14.56 -11.94 -18.20
C ASP A 48 -13.75 -11.00 -17.28
N LYS A 49 -12.92 -10.13 -17.84
CA LYS A 49 -12.18 -9.12 -17.08
C LYS A 49 -13.01 -7.89 -16.73
N LEU A 50 -14.16 -7.70 -17.39
CA LEU A 50 -15.04 -6.58 -17.11
C LEU A 50 -15.89 -6.86 -15.86
N PRO A 51 -16.16 -5.85 -15.01
CA PRO A 51 -17.02 -6.00 -13.84
C PRO A 51 -18.49 -6.08 -14.26
N TRP A 52 -19.12 -7.22 -14.11
CA TRP A 52 -20.53 -7.44 -14.42
C TRP A 52 -21.36 -7.47 -13.14
N SER A 53 -22.40 -6.63 -13.05
CA SER A 53 -23.33 -6.63 -11.92
C SER A 53 -24.31 -7.82 -11.93
N GLN A 54 -24.49 -8.46 -13.08
CA GLN A 54 -25.30 -9.68 -13.27
C GLN A 54 -24.68 -10.53 -14.39
N GLU A 55 -24.72 -11.86 -14.24
CA GLU A 55 -24.22 -12.82 -15.21
C GLU A 55 -24.92 -12.69 -16.58
N GLN A 56 -26.22 -12.41 -16.55
CA GLN A 56 -27.02 -12.21 -17.75
C GLN A 56 -26.50 -11.07 -18.64
N TYR A 57 -25.90 -10.03 -18.09
CA TYR A 57 -25.35 -8.92 -18.89
C TYR A 57 -24.06 -9.32 -19.60
N ARG A 58 -23.27 -10.18 -18.96
CA ARG A 58 -22.08 -10.79 -19.54
C ARG A 58 -22.46 -11.72 -20.71
N ASP A 59 -23.50 -12.53 -20.55
CA ASP A 59 -23.98 -13.44 -21.59
C ASP A 59 -24.47 -12.65 -22.83
N ILE A 60 -25.15 -11.52 -22.62
CA ILE A 60 -25.54 -10.60 -23.72
C ILE A 60 -24.29 -10.04 -24.41
N ALA A 61 -23.26 -9.65 -23.67
CA ALA A 61 -22.01 -9.15 -24.25
C ALA A 61 -21.33 -10.21 -25.13
N LEU A 62 -21.29 -11.46 -24.69
CA LEU A 62 -20.75 -12.58 -25.47
C LEU A 62 -21.57 -12.84 -26.74
N GLN A 63 -22.91 -12.89 -26.62
CA GLN A 63 -23.80 -13.06 -27.76
C GLN A 63 -23.66 -11.91 -28.79
N LEU A 64 -23.61 -10.67 -28.31
CA LEU A 64 -23.38 -9.47 -29.11
C LEU A 64 -22.07 -9.57 -29.88
N GLY A 65 -20.98 -9.86 -29.20
CA GLY A 65 -19.67 -9.99 -29.81
C GLY A 65 -19.55 -11.14 -30.81
N GLN A 66 -20.17 -12.28 -30.54
CA GLN A 66 -20.23 -13.39 -31.50
C GLN A 66 -21.00 -13.02 -32.75
N THR A 67 -22.16 -12.34 -32.63
CA THR A 67 -22.98 -11.97 -33.76
C THR A 67 -22.33 -10.84 -34.58
N MET A 68 -21.55 -9.97 -33.98
CA MET A 68 -20.82 -8.90 -34.65
C MET A 68 -19.53 -9.38 -35.36
N SER A 69 -18.99 -10.55 -35.03
CA SER A 69 -17.63 -10.98 -35.43
C SER A 69 -17.35 -10.98 -36.92
N ASP A 70 -18.38 -11.23 -37.75
CA ASP A 70 -18.24 -11.29 -39.20
C ASP A 70 -18.36 -9.91 -39.91
N ARG A 71 -18.75 -8.87 -39.16
CA ARG A 71 -19.09 -7.55 -39.72
C ARG A 71 -18.31 -6.39 -39.12
N TYR A 72 -17.65 -6.64 -37.97
CA TYR A 72 -16.91 -5.65 -37.21
C TYR A 72 -15.52 -6.15 -36.83
N THR A 73 -14.58 -5.23 -36.71
CA THR A 73 -13.25 -5.54 -36.19
C THR A 73 -13.31 -5.87 -34.71
N ARG A 74 -12.30 -6.58 -34.22
CA ARG A 74 -12.15 -6.92 -32.81
C ARG A 74 -12.26 -5.67 -31.92
N GLN A 75 -11.62 -4.57 -32.29
CA GLN A 75 -11.65 -3.32 -31.53
C GLN A 75 -13.07 -2.75 -31.45
N GLU A 76 -13.83 -2.74 -32.56
CA GLU A 76 -15.20 -2.26 -32.58
C GLU A 76 -16.15 -3.10 -31.70
N ILE A 77 -15.91 -4.41 -31.64
CA ILE A 77 -16.65 -5.33 -30.76
C ILE A 77 -16.33 -5.00 -29.28
N GLU A 78 -15.06 -4.85 -28.94
CA GLU A 78 -14.62 -4.51 -27.57
C GLU A 78 -15.18 -3.14 -27.13
N GLU A 79 -15.21 -2.16 -28.00
CA GLU A 79 -15.84 -0.85 -27.75
C GLU A 79 -17.33 -0.99 -27.48
N THR A 80 -18.04 -1.77 -28.30
CA THR A 80 -19.48 -2.00 -28.16
C THR A 80 -19.82 -2.72 -26.85
N VAL A 81 -19.05 -3.77 -26.51
CA VAL A 81 -19.20 -4.51 -25.25
C VAL A 81 -18.89 -3.61 -24.04
N THR A 82 -17.90 -2.74 -24.15
CA THR A 82 -17.57 -1.80 -23.07
C THR A 82 -18.69 -0.78 -22.84
N LEU A 83 -19.31 -0.27 -23.89
CA LEU A 83 -20.49 0.62 -23.79
C LEU A 83 -21.69 -0.10 -23.17
N TRP A 84 -21.90 -1.37 -23.51
CA TRP A 84 -22.92 -2.22 -22.88
C TRP A 84 -22.66 -2.44 -21.39
N ASN A 85 -21.41 -2.76 -21.00
CA ASN A 85 -21.04 -2.91 -19.61
C ASN A 85 -21.31 -1.64 -18.79
N ALA A 86 -20.92 -0.48 -19.33
CA ALA A 86 -21.14 0.81 -18.68
C ALA A 86 -22.64 1.15 -18.55
N TYR A 87 -23.43 0.88 -19.60
CA TYR A 87 -24.89 1.06 -19.56
C TYR A 87 -25.54 0.21 -18.47
N THR A 88 -25.16 -1.08 -18.38
CA THR A 88 -25.74 -2.00 -17.40
C THR A 88 -25.34 -1.67 -15.96
N ALA A 89 -24.14 -1.11 -15.76
CA ALA A 89 -23.69 -0.64 -14.44
C ALA A 89 -24.55 0.54 -13.92
N ILE A 90 -25.01 1.43 -14.84
CA ILE A 90 -25.81 2.61 -14.49
C ILE A 90 -27.30 2.28 -14.41
N GLN A 91 -27.86 1.61 -15.43
CA GLN A 91 -29.30 1.46 -15.60
C GLN A 91 -29.88 0.16 -15.08
N GLN A 92 -29.05 -0.89 -14.90
CA GLN A 92 -29.46 -2.22 -14.44
C GLN A 92 -30.75 -2.73 -15.10
N PRO A 93 -30.83 -2.80 -16.44
CA PRO A 93 -32.06 -3.06 -17.14
C PRO A 93 -32.59 -4.48 -16.90
N THR A 94 -33.90 -4.63 -16.75
CA THR A 94 -34.53 -5.96 -16.73
C THR A 94 -34.55 -6.55 -18.14
N VAL A 95 -33.80 -7.66 -18.32
CA VAL A 95 -33.70 -8.36 -19.60
C VAL A 95 -34.69 -9.53 -19.65
N ARG A 96 -35.62 -9.46 -20.61
CA ARG A 96 -36.57 -10.56 -20.88
C ARG A 96 -36.14 -11.37 -22.13
N LYS A 97 -35.67 -10.72 -23.17
CA LYS A 97 -35.19 -11.34 -24.43
C LYS A 97 -33.81 -10.71 -24.75
N PRO A 98 -32.69 -11.47 -24.61
CA PRO A 98 -31.32 -10.96 -24.82
C PRO A 98 -31.12 -10.29 -26.18
N GLY A 99 -31.60 -10.88 -27.29
CA GLY A 99 -31.48 -10.34 -28.65
C GLY A 99 -32.01 -8.92 -28.82
N THR A 100 -32.93 -8.49 -27.96
CA THR A 100 -33.47 -7.11 -27.95
C THR A 100 -32.37 -6.07 -27.65
N TYR A 101 -31.51 -6.35 -26.65
CA TYR A 101 -30.44 -5.46 -26.29
C TYR A 101 -29.24 -5.61 -27.23
N CYS A 102 -28.97 -6.83 -27.75
CA CYS A 102 -27.94 -7.04 -28.77
C CYS A 102 -28.23 -6.20 -30.00
N ALA A 103 -29.46 -6.30 -30.55
CA ALA A 103 -29.88 -5.54 -31.73
C ALA A 103 -29.82 -4.01 -31.49
N ALA A 104 -30.30 -3.57 -30.33
CA ALA A 104 -30.33 -2.15 -30.00
C ALA A 104 -28.91 -1.59 -29.79
N MET A 105 -28.00 -2.33 -29.12
CA MET A 105 -26.60 -1.93 -28.93
C MET A 105 -25.83 -1.86 -30.24
N GLU A 106 -25.96 -2.89 -31.09
CA GLU A 106 -25.31 -2.86 -32.40
C GLU A 106 -25.83 -1.71 -33.24
N TYR A 107 -27.15 -1.45 -33.25
CA TYR A 107 -27.73 -0.31 -33.93
C TYR A 107 -27.15 1.02 -33.38
N CYS A 108 -27.10 1.20 -32.06
CA CYS A 108 -26.53 2.40 -31.45
C CYS A 108 -25.07 2.58 -31.86
N TYR A 109 -24.27 1.53 -31.80
CA TYR A 109 -22.84 1.59 -32.16
C TYR A 109 -22.69 1.96 -33.65
N ALA A 110 -23.47 1.33 -34.56
CA ALA A 110 -23.45 1.66 -35.97
C ALA A 110 -23.79 3.14 -36.23
N GLN A 111 -24.79 3.69 -35.52
CA GLN A 111 -25.12 5.12 -35.64
C GLN A 111 -23.99 6.02 -35.14
N LEU A 112 -23.35 5.68 -34.03
CA LEU A 112 -22.20 6.43 -33.47
C LEU A 112 -20.98 6.43 -34.39
N GLN A 113 -20.78 5.34 -35.15
CA GLN A 113 -19.70 5.21 -36.15
C GLN A 113 -20.10 5.71 -37.56
N GLY A 114 -21.34 6.21 -37.77
CA GLY A 114 -21.81 6.68 -39.07
C GLY A 114 -22.03 5.57 -40.11
N LYS A 115 -22.19 4.31 -39.67
CA LYS A 115 -22.43 3.13 -40.52
C LYS A 115 -23.91 3.09 -40.96
N SER A 116 -24.27 3.88 -41.95
CA SER A 116 -25.64 4.00 -42.44
C SER A 116 -26.19 2.73 -43.13
N GLU A 117 -25.33 1.81 -43.52
CA GLU A 117 -25.67 0.52 -44.11
C GLU A 117 -26.29 -0.46 -43.09
N VAL A 118 -26.11 -0.23 -41.78
CA VAL A 118 -26.71 -1.08 -40.73
C VAL A 118 -28.11 -0.57 -40.40
N THR A 119 -29.12 -1.27 -40.89
CA THR A 119 -30.53 -0.88 -40.71
C THR A 119 -31.23 -1.65 -39.62
N LYS A 120 -32.30 -1.05 -39.05
CA LYS A 120 -33.11 -1.74 -38.02
C LYS A 120 -33.77 -3.01 -38.57
N SER A 121 -34.17 -3.01 -39.85
CA SER A 121 -34.78 -4.16 -40.51
C SER A 121 -33.83 -5.37 -40.56
N GLN A 122 -32.58 -5.14 -40.95
CA GLN A 122 -31.54 -6.19 -40.95
C GLN A 122 -31.27 -6.75 -39.53
N LEU A 123 -31.18 -5.86 -38.53
CA LEU A 123 -30.97 -6.27 -37.16
C LEU A 123 -32.18 -6.96 -36.54
N ALA A 124 -33.40 -6.57 -36.96
CA ALA A 124 -34.63 -7.20 -36.52
C ALA A 124 -34.69 -8.68 -36.97
N GLU A 125 -34.31 -8.94 -38.20
CA GLU A 125 -34.21 -10.29 -38.78
C GLU A 125 -33.07 -11.08 -38.10
N LEU A 126 -31.87 -10.48 -37.98
CA LEU A 126 -30.69 -11.12 -37.42
C LEU A 126 -30.87 -11.57 -35.96
N TYR A 127 -31.50 -10.74 -35.15
CA TYR A 127 -31.65 -11.01 -33.69
C TYR A 127 -33.05 -11.53 -33.33
N ASP A 128 -33.89 -11.81 -34.32
CA ASP A 128 -35.31 -12.24 -34.17
C ASP A 128 -36.09 -11.32 -33.19
N VAL A 129 -36.13 -10.02 -33.49
CA VAL A 129 -36.83 -9.00 -32.71
C VAL A 129 -37.57 -8.02 -33.58
N ALA A 130 -38.61 -7.35 -33.05
CA ALA A 130 -39.33 -6.35 -33.81
C ALA A 130 -38.55 -5.02 -33.93
N GLU A 131 -38.57 -4.35 -35.07
CA GLU A 131 -37.94 -3.04 -35.30
C GLU A 131 -38.40 -1.97 -34.29
N SER A 132 -39.67 -2.01 -33.88
CA SER A 132 -40.19 -1.11 -32.84
C SER A 132 -39.52 -1.30 -31.51
N THR A 133 -39.14 -2.54 -31.19
CA THR A 133 -38.40 -2.88 -29.95
C THR A 133 -36.96 -2.37 -30.01
N ILE A 134 -36.30 -2.52 -31.15
CA ILE A 134 -34.95 -1.92 -31.37
C ILE A 134 -35.03 -0.41 -31.19
N THR A 135 -36.00 0.26 -31.80
CA THR A 135 -36.16 1.73 -31.71
C THR A 135 -36.37 2.20 -30.28
N LYS A 136 -37.19 1.49 -29.49
CA LYS A 136 -37.45 1.83 -28.08
C LYS A 136 -36.19 1.70 -27.21
N ASN A 137 -35.47 0.56 -27.33
CA ASN A 137 -34.31 0.32 -26.51
C ASN A 137 -33.10 1.12 -26.96
N ALA A 138 -32.93 1.34 -28.28
CA ALA A 138 -31.88 2.19 -28.81
C ALA A 138 -32.00 3.64 -28.31
N LYS A 139 -33.22 4.18 -28.17
CA LYS A 139 -33.41 5.51 -27.59
C LYS A 139 -32.85 5.59 -26.15
N ALA A 140 -33.21 4.63 -25.30
CA ALA A 140 -32.75 4.60 -23.92
C ALA A 140 -31.23 4.33 -23.80
N LEU A 141 -30.68 3.49 -24.69
CA LEU A 141 -29.25 3.24 -24.78
C LEU A 141 -28.47 4.49 -25.19
N MET A 142 -28.92 5.18 -26.26
CA MET A 142 -28.25 6.39 -26.80
C MET A 142 -28.13 7.50 -25.75
N GLU A 143 -29.13 7.69 -24.89
CA GLU A 143 -29.09 8.69 -23.82
C GLU A 143 -27.88 8.50 -22.89
N VAL A 144 -27.37 7.25 -22.74
CA VAL A 144 -26.21 6.92 -21.88
C VAL A 144 -24.94 6.75 -22.72
N VAL A 145 -25.00 6.01 -23.83
CA VAL A 145 -23.78 5.62 -24.56
C VAL A 145 -23.23 6.71 -25.49
N GLU A 146 -24.08 7.63 -26.00
CA GLU A 146 -23.60 8.69 -26.87
C GLU A 146 -22.67 9.68 -26.15
N PRO A 147 -22.99 10.20 -24.95
CA PRO A 147 -22.04 11.01 -24.17
C PRO A 147 -20.72 10.29 -23.90
N MET A 148 -20.79 9.03 -23.49
CA MET A 148 -19.61 8.21 -23.19
C MET A 148 -18.74 7.97 -24.43
N HIS A 149 -19.35 7.68 -25.59
CA HIS A 149 -18.63 7.51 -26.84
C HIS A 149 -17.96 8.84 -27.27
N ARG A 150 -18.65 9.96 -27.12
CA ARG A 150 -18.09 11.29 -27.41
C ARG A 150 -16.91 11.64 -26.53
N GLU A 151 -16.98 11.38 -25.23
CA GLU A 151 -15.86 11.58 -24.31
C GLU A 151 -14.65 10.72 -24.70
N ARG A 152 -14.86 9.45 -25.05
CA ARG A 152 -13.80 8.56 -25.52
C ARG A 152 -13.19 9.02 -26.84
N ALA A 153 -13.99 9.48 -27.78
CA ALA A 153 -13.51 10.03 -29.06
C ALA A 153 -12.62 11.28 -28.83
N VAL A 154 -13.01 12.15 -27.89
CA VAL A 154 -12.19 13.31 -27.47
C VAL A 154 -10.89 12.84 -26.82
N GLN A 155 -10.92 11.83 -25.95
CA GLN A 155 -9.72 11.26 -25.33
C GLN A 155 -8.81 10.57 -26.37
N ALA A 156 -9.39 9.84 -27.33
CA ALA A 156 -8.61 9.17 -28.39
C ALA A 156 -7.96 10.16 -29.39
N SER A 157 -8.56 11.33 -29.60
CA SER A 157 -8.00 12.41 -30.43
C SER A 157 -7.01 13.30 -29.67
N ALA A 158 -6.93 13.20 -28.34
CA ALA A 158 -5.97 13.94 -27.54
C ALA A 158 -4.55 13.39 -27.74
N SER A 159 -3.57 14.28 -27.84
CA SER A 159 -2.16 13.84 -27.88
C SER A 159 -1.80 13.05 -26.61
N PRO A 160 -0.87 12.10 -26.69
CA PRO A 160 -0.41 11.36 -25.50
C PRO A 160 -0.01 12.26 -24.32
N ALA A 161 0.53 13.45 -24.61
CA ALA A 161 0.86 14.47 -23.62
C ALA A 161 -0.40 15.11 -23.00
N ALA A 162 -1.49 15.30 -23.74
CA ALA A 162 -2.74 15.85 -23.22
C ALA A 162 -3.49 14.84 -22.36
N VAL A 163 -3.46 13.55 -22.71
CA VAL A 163 -4.02 12.45 -21.91
C VAL A 163 -3.24 12.34 -20.60
N ALA A 164 -1.91 12.29 -20.66
CA ALA A 164 -1.07 12.23 -19.48
C ALA A 164 -1.26 13.45 -18.55
N ALA A 165 -1.45 14.65 -19.11
CA ALA A 165 -1.74 15.85 -18.34
C ALA A 165 -3.14 15.83 -17.69
N ALA A 166 -4.12 15.21 -18.33
CA ALA A 166 -5.47 15.03 -17.77
C ALA A 166 -5.44 14.01 -16.63
N ASP A 167 -4.77 12.87 -16.81
CA ASP A 167 -4.60 11.83 -15.79
C ASP A 167 -3.83 12.38 -14.57
N HIS A 168 -2.78 13.16 -14.81
CA HIS A 168 -2.04 13.83 -13.75
C HIS A 168 -2.92 14.81 -12.95
N ARG A 169 -3.79 15.59 -13.61
CA ARG A 169 -4.72 16.51 -12.93
C ARG A 169 -5.76 15.76 -12.10
N VAL A 170 -6.31 14.67 -12.62
CA VAL A 170 -7.26 13.81 -11.88
C VAL A 170 -6.58 13.19 -10.67
N SER A 171 -5.37 12.67 -10.83
CA SER A 171 -4.57 12.12 -9.74
C SER A 171 -4.25 13.17 -8.66
N ALA A 172 -3.80 14.36 -9.06
CA ALA A 172 -3.54 15.47 -8.15
C ALA A 172 -4.78 15.90 -7.37
N LYS A 173 -5.96 15.97 -8.03
CA LYS A 173 -7.23 16.28 -7.37
C LYS A 173 -7.64 15.22 -6.36
N ARG A 174 -7.44 13.93 -6.67
CA ARG A 174 -7.70 12.84 -5.73
C ARG A 174 -6.82 12.92 -4.50
N LYS A 175 -5.52 13.20 -4.65
CA LYS A 175 -4.58 13.42 -3.55
C LYS A 175 -5.00 14.61 -2.66
N GLU A 176 -5.43 15.72 -3.27
CA GLU A 176 -5.93 16.89 -2.54
C GLU A 176 -7.15 16.53 -1.68
N VAL A 177 -8.13 15.79 -2.24
CA VAL A 177 -9.31 15.33 -1.48
C VAL A 177 -8.92 14.35 -0.39
N ALA A 178 -7.99 13.42 -0.64
CA ALA A 178 -7.47 12.51 0.37
C ALA A 178 -6.81 13.26 1.54
N ALA A 179 -5.99 14.26 1.25
CA ALA A 179 -5.36 15.10 2.28
C ALA A 179 -6.39 15.85 3.14
N GLU A 180 -7.47 16.37 2.53
CA GLU A 180 -8.55 17.01 3.29
C GLU A 180 -9.31 16.01 4.16
N LEU A 181 -9.55 14.77 3.71
CA LEU A 181 -10.14 13.71 4.53
C LEU A 181 -9.26 13.36 5.74
N ILE A 182 -7.94 13.30 5.57
CA ILE A 182 -6.99 13.09 6.67
C ILE A 182 -7.08 14.22 7.69
N LYS A 183 -7.10 15.49 7.24
CA LYS A 183 -7.26 16.64 8.11
C LYS A 183 -8.59 16.58 8.87
N GLN A 184 -9.67 16.18 8.21
CA GLN A 184 -10.96 15.99 8.88
C GLN A 184 -10.90 14.84 9.89
N ALA A 185 -10.18 13.75 9.60
CA ALA A 185 -10.00 12.64 10.51
C ALA A 185 -9.30 13.06 11.81
N TRP A 186 -8.25 13.89 11.71
CA TRP A 186 -7.56 14.43 12.90
C TRP A 186 -8.48 15.24 13.81
N ASN A 187 -9.47 15.93 13.25
CA ASN A 187 -10.44 16.73 14.00
C ASN A 187 -11.60 15.89 14.60
N GLN A 188 -11.68 14.58 14.34
CA GLN A 188 -12.72 13.73 14.93
C GLN A 188 -12.36 13.30 16.35
N THR A 189 -13.39 13.09 17.18
CA THR A 189 -13.23 12.63 18.57
C THR A 189 -13.34 11.11 18.70
N THR A 190 -13.94 10.40 17.72
CA THR A 190 -14.18 8.97 17.79
C THR A 190 -13.28 8.18 16.85
N ALA A 191 -12.68 7.10 17.35
CA ALA A 191 -11.83 6.18 16.55
C ALA A 191 -12.55 5.68 15.31
N ARG A 192 -13.84 5.32 15.42
CA ARG A 192 -14.65 4.84 14.28
C ARG A 192 -14.70 5.86 13.14
N LYS A 193 -14.91 7.15 13.46
CA LYS A 193 -15.01 8.20 12.44
C LYS A 193 -13.66 8.51 11.82
N LYS A 194 -12.59 8.51 12.63
CA LYS A 194 -11.21 8.62 12.14
C LYS A 194 -10.88 7.51 11.15
N ALA A 195 -11.14 6.26 11.52
CA ALA A 195 -10.91 5.10 10.66
C ALA A 195 -11.71 5.15 9.35
N GLN A 196 -12.99 5.59 9.40
CA GLN A 196 -13.82 5.72 8.21
C GLN A 196 -13.25 6.73 7.22
N LEU A 197 -12.84 7.91 7.68
CA LEU A 197 -12.24 8.95 6.84
C LEU A 197 -10.87 8.52 6.29
N ALA A 198 -10.07 7.85 7.11
CA ALA A 198 -8.78 7.31 6.70
C ALA A 198 -8.95 6.24 5.60
N ALA A 199 -9.93 5.34 5.71
CA ALA A 199 -10.23 4.35 4.66
C ALA A 199 -10.61 5.02 3.33
N GLN A 200 -11.48 6.05 3.37
CA GLN A 200 -11.82 6.84 2.18
C GLN A 200 -10.60 7.54 1.57
N ALA A 201 -9.66 8.01 2.41
CA ALA A 201 -8.44 8.63 1.94
C ALA A 201 -7.53 7.61 1.24
N VAL A 202 -7.41 6.36 1.74
CA VAL A 202 -6.67 5.26 1.08
C VAL A 202 -7.28 4.91 -0.28
N ASP A 203 -8.62 4.88 -0.40
CA ASP A 203 -9.31 4.61 -1.68
C ASP A 203 -9.00 5.68 -2.75
N LEU A 204 -8.79 6.92 -2.32
CA LEU A 204 -8.45 8.04 -3.21
C LEU A 204 -6.95 8.14 -3.50
N ASP A 205 -6.12 7.93 -2.50
CA ASP A 205 -4.66 7.99 -2.57
C ASP A 205 -4.01 6.82 -1.82
N PRO A 206 -3.81 5.67 -2.46
CA PRO A 206 -3.16 4.50 -1.86
C PRO A 206 -1.69 4.71 -1.47
N ASN A 207 -1.11 5.85 -1.83
CA ASN A 207 0.26 6.21 -1.48
C ASN A 207 0.35 7.21 -0.31
N ASN A 208 -0.72 7.39 0.45
CA ASN A 208 -0.75 8.29 1.60
C ASN A 208 -0.37 7.56 2.90
N PRO A 209 0.83 7.74 3.47
CA PRO A 209 1.25 7.04 4.69
C PRO A 209 0.43 7.39 5.91
N GLU A 210 -0.07 8.64 5.99
CA GLU A 210 -0.83 9.14 7.13
C GLU A 210 -2.19 8.47 7.25
N ALA A 211 -2.81 8.13 6.11
CA ALA A 211 -4.07 7.40 6.08
C ALA A 211 -3.94 6.02 6.71
N TYR A 212 -2.86 5.31 6.41
CA TYR A 212 -2.57 4.00 7.00
C TYR A 212 -2.20 4.11 8.49
N ALA A 213 -1.47 5.14 8.92
CA ALA A 213 -1.20 5.38 10.33
C ALA A 213 -2.50 5.59 11.13
N LEU A 214 -3.43 6.40 10.62
CA LEU A 214 -4.75 6.56 11.22
C LEU A 214 -5.56 5.26 11.28
N LEU A 215 -5.45 4.38 10.28
CA LEU A 215 -6.08 3.06 10.32
C LEU A 215 -5.44 2.17 11.39
N ALA A 216 -4.12 2.19 11.51
CA ALA A 216 -3.41 1.44 12.55
C ALA A 216 -3.87 1.85 13.96
N GLU A 217 -4.01 3.16 14.20
CA GLU A 217 -4.37 3.70 15.52
C GLU A 217 -5.87 3.54 15.86
N ASN A 218 -6.76 3.50 14.85
CA ASN A 218 -8.20 3.65 15.07
C ASN A 218 -9.06 2.50 14.56
N ALA A 219 -8.53 1.60 13.72
CA ALA A 219 -9.25 0.46 13.15
C ALA A 219 -8.69 -0.90 13.58
N ALA A 220 -7.39 -0.98 13.84
CA ALA A 220 -6.75 -2.23 14.22
C ALA A 220 -7.30 -2.76 15.57
N LYS A 221 -7.55 -4.05 15.61
CA LYS A 221 -8.05 -4.76 16.81
C LYS A 221 -6.95 -5.53 17.52
N THR A 222 -5.87 -5.83 16.82
CA THR A 222 -4.69 -6.52 17.36
C THR A 222 -3.42 -5.75 17.01
N VAL A 223 -2.34 -6.06 17.69
CA VAL A 223 -1.01 -5.48 17.42
C VAL A 223 -0.53 -5.86 16.02
N GLU A 224 -0.83 -7.07 15.58
CA GLU A 224 -0.47 -7.57 14.25
C GLU A 224 -1.21 -6.82 13.13
N GLU A 225 -2.51 -6.52 13.33
CA GLU A 225 -3.28 -5.68 12.40
C GLU A 225 -2.69 -4.26 12.35
N ALA A 226 -2.35 -3.68 13.50
CA ALA A 226 -1.71 -2.37 13.54
C ALA A 226 -0.35 -2.37 12.82
N ALA A 227 0.48 -3.41 13.05
CA ALA A 227 1.76 -3.58 12.37
C ALA A 227 1.58 -3.66 10.85
N GLU A 228 0.55 -4.37 10.36
CA GLU A 228 0.31 -4.46 8.92
C GLU A 228 -0.13 -3.11 8.33
N PHE A 229 -1.02 -2.36 8.97
CA PHE A 229 -1.39 -1.03 8.52
C PHE A 229 -0.19 -0.08 8.49
N TYR A 230 0.62 -0.03 9.55
CA TYR A 230 1.83 0.81 9.57
C TYR A 230 2.82 0.41 8.48
N LYS A 231 2.99 -0.90 8.23
CA LYS A 231 3.83 -1.40 7.14
C LYS A 231 3.32 -0.93 5.78
N GLN A 232 2.01 -0.99 5.53
CA GLN A 232 1.41 -0.47 4.30
C GLN A 232 1.65 1.04 4.17
N GLY A 233 1.54 1.80 5.27
CA GLY A 233 1.88 3.22 5.30
C GLY A 233 3.35 3.50 4.97
N MET A 234 4.27 2.72 5.53
CA MET A 234 5.69 2.81 5.20
C MET A 234 5.94 2.54 3.70
N LEU A 235 5.38 1.45 3.15
CA LEU A 235 5.50 1.13 1.74
C LEU A 235 4.84 2.17 0.83
N ALA A 236 3.73 2.76 1.26
CA ALA A 236 3.07 3.87 0.57
C ALA A 236 3.99 5.10 0.48
N GLY A 237 4.65 5.45 1.58
CA GLY A 237 5.63 6.54 1.60
C GLY A 237 6.86 6.27 0.72
N GLU A 238 7.34 5.03 0.68
CA GLU A 238 8.44 4.64 -0.21
C GLU A 238 8.06 4.81 -1.69
N ARG A 239 6.82 4.45 -2.06
CA ARG A 239 6.32 4.66 -3.43
C ARG A 239 6.14 6.15 -3.76
N GLU A 240 5.62 6.93 -2.82
CA GLU A 240 5.36 8.37 -3.02
C GLU A 240 6.64 9.18 -3.16
N LEU A 241 7.61 8.96 -2.28
CA LEU A 241 8.88 9.68 -2.28
C LEU A 241 9.81 9.22 -3.41
N GLY A 242 9.83 7.92 -3.68
CA GLY A 242 10.67 7.32 -4.70
C GLY A 242 12.15 7.24 -4.32
N LYS A 243 12.86 6.30 -4.93
CA LYS A 243 14.23 5.94 -4.57
C LYS A 243 15.23 7.11 -4.65
N ALA A 244 15.10 7.96 -5.67
CA ALA A 244 15.99 9.09 -5.85
C ALA A 244 15.91 10.08 -4.67
N PHE A 245 14.72 10.34 -4.17
CA PHE A 245 14.48 11.22 -3.01
C PHE A 245 15.15 10.68 -1.74
N PHE A 246 15.09 9.37 -1.52
CA PHE A 246 15.75 8.73 -0.37
C PHE A 246 17.26 8.92 -0.39
N GLU A 247 17.90 8.78 -1.55
CA GLU A 247 19.35 8.96 -1.70
C GLU A 247 19.75 10.43 -1.49
N GLU A 248 18.98 11.37 -2.05
CA GLU A 248 19.26 12.79 -1.97
C GLU A 248 19.12 13.34 -0.55
N HIS A 249 18.13 12.87 0.21
CA HIS A 249 17.82 13.40 1.55
C HIS A 249 18.34 12.54 2.69
N LYS A 250 19.12 11.50 2.42
CA LYS A 250 19.74 10.66 3.44
C LYS A 250 20.55 11.48 4.44
N GLY A 251 20.29 11.27 5.73
CA GLY A 251 20.94 12.01 6.82
C GLY A 251 20.24 13.29 7.26
N VAL A 252 19.29 13.80 6.47
CA VAL A 252 18.50 15.00 6.78
C VAL A 252 16.99 14.78 6.62
N PHE A 253 16.57 13.54 6.60
CA PHE A 253 15.24 13.11 6.20
C PHE A 253 14.10 13.79 6.98
N TRP A 254 14.27 14.01 8.29
CA TRP A 254 13.26 14.69 9.12
C TRP A 254 13.07 16.16 8.81
N LEU A 255 14.05 16.81 8.19
CA LEU A 255 13.99 18.24 7.85
C LEU A 255 13.01 18.51 6.71
N ALA A 256 12.86 17.55 5.78
CA ALA A 256 11.87 17.62 4.71
C ALA A 256 10.48 17.25 5.29
N HIS A 257 9.51 18.16 5.12
CA HIS A 257 8.15 17.93 5.66
C HIS A 257 7.46 16.71 5.04
N GLU A 258 7.74 16.46 3.76
CA GLU A 258 7.17 15.40 2.95
C GLU A 258 7.53 14.00 3.47
N THR A 259 8.64 13.88 4.19
CA THR A 259 9.10 12.60 4.72
C THR A 259 8.45 12.22 6.06
N ARG A 260 7.91 13.19 6.77
CA ARG A 260 7.38 12.98 8.14
C ARG A 260 6.26 11.93 8.20
N PRO A 261 5.31 11.87 7.26
CA PRO A 261 4.31 10.80 7.25
C PRO A 261 4.92 9.41 7.12
N TYR A 262 5.92 9.23 6.22
CA TYR A 262 6.69 8.00 6.11
C TYR A 262 7.40 7.63 7.41
N MET A 263 8.13 8.61 8.00
CA MET A 263 8.89 8.39 9.23
C MET A 263 7.97 8.04 10.41
N ARG A 264 6.77 8.64 10.53
CA ARG A 264 5.77 8.26 11.53
C ARG A 264 5.23 6.85 11.31
N ALA A 265 4.89 6.49 10.08
CA ALA A 265 4.43 5.13 9.75
C ALA A 265 5.52 4.08 10.06
N LYS A 266 6.79 4.38 9.75
CA LYS A 266 7.93 3.50 10.04
C LYS A 266 8.18 3.37 11.54
N GLN A 267 8.04 4.44 12.32
CA GLN A 267 8.11 4.40 13.78
C GLN A 267 6.98 3.52 14.36
N GLY A 268 5.73 3.78 13.96
CA GLY A 268 4.58 2.99 14.40
C GLY A 268 4.73 1.50 14.04
N TYR A 269 5.31 1.20 12.86
CA TYR A 269 5.63 -0.17 12.49
C TYR A 269 6.67 -0.80 13.44
N ALA A 270 7.74 -0.08 13.76
CA ALA A 270 8.76 -0.57 14.71
C ALA A 270 8.17 -0.79 16.12
N GLU A 271 7.34 0.12 16.60
CA GLU A 271 6.65 -0.02 17.90
C GLU A 271 5.71 -1.24 17.92
N ALA A 272 4.90 -1.41 16.87
CA ALA A 272 4.01 -2.55 16.76
C ALA A 272 4.77 -3.87 16.66
N LEU A 273 5.89 -3.92 15.91
CA LEU A 273 6.77 -5.09 15.87
C LEU A 273 7.31 -5.45 17.26
N ARG A 274 7.76 -4.47 18.05
CA ARG A 274 8.23 -4.70 19.42
C ARG A 274 7.13 -5.28 20.30
N LEU A 275 5.93 -4.69 20.26
CA LEU A 275 4.77 -5.14 21.03
C LEU A 275 4.30 -6.55 20.62
N ALA A 276 4.48 -6.93 19.35
CA ALA A 276 4.25 -8.28 18.84
C ALA A 276 5.37 -9.27 19.19
N GLY A 277 6.37 -8.89 20.02
CA GLY A 277 7.50 -9.75 20.38
C GLY A 277 8.56 -9.91 19.29
N ARG A 278 8.49 -9.13 18.19
CA ARG A 278 9.40 -9.17 17.03
C ARG A 278 10.52 -8.13 17.15
N ALA A 279 11.17 -8.08 18.34
CA ALA A 279 12.12 -7.03 18.68
C ALA A 279 13.32 -6.91 17.71
N ASN A 280 13.81 -8.01 17.12
CA ASN A 280 14.90 -7.94 16.13
C ASN A 280 14.49 -7.21 14.84
N GLU A 281 13.26 -7.36 14.42
CA GLU A 281 12.74 -6.63 13.25
C GLU A 281 12.52 -5.16 13.60
N ALA A 282 12.00 -4.85 14.80
CA ALA A 282 11.90 -3.49 15.30
C ALA A 282 13.26 -2.77 15.32
N ILE A 283 14.31 -3.46 15.82
CA ILE A 283 15.70 -2.96 15.83
C ILE A 283 16.14 -2.59 14.41
N THR A 284 15.82 -3.42 13.42
CA THR A 284 16.16 -3.14 12.01
C THR A 284 15.49 -1.86 11.52
N GLN A 285 14.20 -1.66 11.82
CA GLN A 285 13.48 -0.43 11.44
C GLN A 285 14.07 0.80 12.13
N CYS A 286 14.32 0.71 13.44
CA CYS A 286 14.93 1.80 14.20
C CYS A 286 16.32 2.19 13.65
N ALA A 287 17.17 1.21 13.35
CA ALA A 287 18.50 1.46 12.79
C ALA A 287 18.41 2.20 11.44
N GLN A 288 17.52 1.78 10.56
CA GLN A 288 17.28 2.46 9.29
C GLN A 288 16.76 3.89 9.48
N MET A 289 15.89 4.13 10.47
CA MET A 289 15.41 5.48 10.77
C MET A 289 16.52 6.40 11.25
N LEU A 290 17.41 5.89 12.12
CA LEU A 290 18.58 6.65 12.59
C LEU A 290 19.61 6.90 11.47
N GLU A 291 19.71 6.00 10.48
CA GLU A 291 20.52 6.23 9.28
C GLU A 291 19.94 7.34 8.39
N LEU A 292 18.60 7.41 8.26
CA LEU A 292 17.91 8.47 7.52
C LEU A 292 17.94 9.82 8.26
N ASN A 293 17.93 9.80 9.58
CA ASN A 293 17.88 10.98 10.46
C ASN A 293 18.81 10.81 11.67
N PRO A 294 20.14 10.95 11.52
CA PRO A 294 21.10 10.78 12.60
C PRO A 294 20.91 11.73 13.79
N ASN A 295 20.29 12.89 13.57
CA ASN A 295 19.95 13.85 14.62
C ASN A 295 18.84 13.36 15.56
N ASP A 296 18.18 12.26 15.17
CA ASP A 296 17.13 11.59 15.95
C ASP A 296 16.06 12.53 16.53
N ASN A 297 15.52 13.41 15.67
CA ASN A 297 14.47 14.36 16.06
C ASN A 297 13.18 13.69 16.55
N GLN A 298 12.98 12.40 16.24
CA GLN A 298 11.82 11.61 16.68
C GLN A 298 12.06 10.87 17.99
N GLY A 299 13.28 10.81 18.50
CA GLY A 299 13.62 10.06 19.69
C GLY A 299 13.62 8.53 19.51
N ILE A 300 13.97 8.06 18.31
CA ILE A 300 14.01 6.62 17.97
C ILE A 300 15.00 5.84 18.87
N ARG A 301 16.03 6.53 19.40
CA ARG A 301 16.95 5.96 20.37
C ARG A 301 16.26 5.34 21.59
N TYR A 302 15.14 5.91 22.06
CA TYR A 302 14.39 5.37 23.20
C TYR A 302 13.74 4.03 22.85
N LEU A 303 13.08 3.95 21.69
CA LEU A 303 12.50 2.70 21.20
C LEU A 303 13.58 1.64 20.94
N LEU A 304 14.67 2.02 20.31
CA LEU A 304 15.81 1.13 20.02
C LEU A 304 16.43 0.59 21.30
N LEU A 305 16.62 1.45 22.33
CA LEU A 305 17.11 1.04 23.64
C LEU A 305 16.17 -0.01 24.27
N THR A 306 14.87 0.27 24.28
CA THR A 306 13.87 -0.66 24.81
C THR A 306 13.89 -2.00 24.06
N CYS A 307 14.03 -2.00 22.74
CA CYS A 307 14.19 -3.24 21.96
C CYS A 307 15.44 -4.04 22.34
N TYR A 308 16.57 -3.36 22.58
CA TYR A 308 17.77 -4.07 23.07
C TYR A 308 17.57 -4.67 24.46
N LEU A 309 16.87 -3.97 25.36
CA LEU A 309 16.53 -4.47 26.70
C LEU A 309 15.58 -5.66 26.62
N ASP A 310 14.58 -5.65 25.72
CA ASP A 310 13.63 -6.76 25.51
C ASP A 310 14.35 -8.07 25.17
N ILE A 311 15.39 -8.02 24.33
CA ILE A 311 16.18 -9.19 23.93
C ILE A 311 17.45 -9.40 24.82
N GLN A 312 17.59 -8.61 25.88
CA GLN A 312 18.73 -8.65 26.79
C GLN A 312 20.11 -8.44 26.11
N ASP A 313 20.15 -7.67 25.04
CA ASP A 313 21.41 -7.26 24.41
C ASP A 313 22.06 -6.09 25.15
N TRP A 314 22.53 -6.39 26.34
CA TRP A 314 23.13 -5.41 27.23
C TRP A 314 24.33 -4.67 26.60
N LYS A 315 25.04 -5.33 25.69
CA LYS A 315 26.20 -4.75 25.01
C LYS A 315 25.80 -3.64 24.04
N ARG A 316 24.77 -3.88 23.18
CA ARG A 316 24.28 -2.84 22.28
C ARG A 316 23.56 -1.75 23.06
N ALA A 317 22.79 -2.10 24.09
CA ALA A 317 22.15 -1.14 24.98
C ALA A 317 23.16 -0.18 25.65
N SER A 318 24.28 -0.71 26.21
CA SER A 318 25.36 0.11 26.80
C SER A 318 25.97 1.08 25.77
N LYS A 319 26.30 0.59 24.59
CA LYS A 319 26.86 1.42 23.52
C LYS A 319 25.92 2.55 23.10
N LEU A 320 24.61 2.26 23.01
CA LEU A 320 23.62 3.27 22.66
C LEU A 320 23.50 4.34 23.74
N ILE A 321 23.48 3.94 25.01
CA ILE A 321 23.47 4.87 26.16
C ILE A 321 24.73 5.76 26.17
N GLU A 322 25.90 5.19 25.90
CA GLU A 322 27.16 5.93 25.82
C GLU A 322 27.19 6.92 24.65
N ALA A 323 26.61 6.53 23.51
CA ALA A 323 26.58 7.37 22.29
C ALA A 323 25.71 8.63 22.45
N TYR A 324 24.60 8.54 23.18
CA TYR A 324 23.69 9.67 23.37
C TYR A 324 23.93 10.45 24.65
N ASP A 325 24.55 9.83 25.67
CA ASP A 325 24.91 10.43 26.97
C ASP A 325 23.84 11.33 27.63
N GLU A 326 22.59 10.87 27.59
CA GLU A 326 21.46 11.60 28.15
C GLU A 326 21.24 11.36 29.63
N SER A 327 20.69 12.38 30.33
CA SER A 327 20.45 12.34 31.79
C SER A 327 18.96 12.28 32.17
N GLY A 328 18.06 12.00 31.21
CA GLY A 328 16.60 11.89 31.46
C GLY A 328 16.24 10.61 32.22
N THR A 329 15.02 10.59 32.77
CA THR A 329 14.47 9.47 33.56
C THR A 329 14.66 8.11 32.86
N SER A 330 14.32 8.01 31.59
CA SER A 330 14.44 6.75 30.84
C SER A 330 15.90 6.25 30.77
N PHE A 331 16.84 7.11 30.42
CA PHE A 331 18.25 6.71 30.31
C PHE A 331 18.85 6.35 31.67
N ASN A 332 18.55 7.12 32.72
CA ASN A 332 19.11 6.87 34.06
C ASN A 332 18.61 5.54 34.63
N TYR A 333 17.32 5.24 34.54
CA TYR A 333 16.79 3.95 35.02
C TYR A 333 17.20 2.78 34.11
N ASN A 334 17.34 2.99 32.81
CA ASN A 334 17.84 1.95 31.91
C ASN A 334 19.33 1.64 32.08
N ARG A 335 20.17 2.61 32.58
CA ARG A 335 21.55 2.34 32.99
C ARG A 335 21.61 1.32 34.12
N LEU A 336 20.65 1.31 35.04
CA LEU A 336 20.57 0.29 36.13
C LEU A 336 20.32 -1.10 35.54
N LEU A 337 19.35 -1.23 34.61
CA LEU A 337 19.09 -2.51 33.93
C LEU A 337 20.31 -3.02 33.17
N VAL A 338 21.00 -2.15 32.45
CA VAL A 338 22.19 -2.51 31.68
C VAL A 338 23.36 -2.89 32.56
N GLU A 339 23.70 -2.11 33.63
CA GLU A 339 24.78 -2.43 34.55
C GLU A 339 24.52 -3.76 35.26
N PHE A 340 23.27 -3.95 35.74
CA PHE A 340 22.88 -5.21 36.37
C PHE A 340 22.95 -6.39 35.40
N GLY A 341 22.43 -6.23 34.18
CA GLY A 341 22.45 -7.28 33.17
C GLY A 341 23.85 -7.70 32.73
N GLN A 342 24.81 -6.77 32.76
CA GLN A 342 26.21 -7.05 32.41
C GLN A 342 27.04 -7.59 33.57
N LYS A 343 26.84 -7.07 34.81
CA LYS A 343 27.77 -7.28 35.92
C LYS A 343 27.09 -7.72 37.23
N GLY A 344 25.77 -7.75 37.28
CA GLY A 344 25.03 -8.01 38.52
C GLY A 344 25.05 -6.80 39.46
N ILE A 345 24.94 -7.07 40.76
CA ILE A 345 24.97 -6.05 41.81
C ILE A 345 26.39 -5.57 42.03
N THR A 346 26.68 -4.32 41.74
CA THR A 346 28.00 -3.67 41.89
C THR A 346 27.89 -2.38 42.71
N SER A 347 28.98 -1.85 43.23
CA SER A 347 29.02 -0.54 43.89
C SER A 347 28.62 0.60 42.93
N LYS A 348 28.86 0.42 41.62
CA LYS A 348 28.41 1.36 40.58
C LYS A 348 26.89 1.42 40.48
N LEU A 349 26.20 0.30 40.73
CA LEU A 349 24.73 0.24 40.65
C LEU A 349 24.08 1.19 41.69
N SER A 350 24.61 1.24 42.92
CA SER A 350 24.15 2.17 43.98
C SER A 350 24.37 3.65 43.58
N SER A 351 25.50 3.94 42.91
CA SER A 351 25.77 5.29 42.40
C SER A 351 24.77 5.69 41.30
N LEU A 352 24.49 4.78 40.36
CA LEU A 352 23.49 4.98 39.29
C LEU A 352 22.09 5.16 39.86
N LEU A 353 21.73 4.42 40.93
CA LEU A 353 20.43 4.58 41.57
C LEU A 353 20.28 5.96 42.20
N LYS A 354 21.30 6.46 42.89
CA LYS A 354 21.29 7.81 43.47
C LYS A 354 21.07 8.89 42.40
N GLU A 355 21.69 8.73 41.25
CA GLU A 355 21.51 9.65 40.13
C GLU A 355 20.10 9.56 39.50
N ALA A 356 19.60 8.33 39.23
CA ALA A 356 18.29 8.08 38.73
C ALA A 356 17.19 8.60 39.67
N HIS A 357 17.34 8.34 40.96
CA HIS A 357 16.38 8.78 41.97
C HIS A 357 16.38 10.32 42.15
N ARG A 358 17.56 10.96 42.09
CA ARG A 358 17.65 12.43 42.09
C ARG A 358 16.93 13.02 40.88
N GLN A 359 17.02 12.38 39.71
CA GLN A 359 16.37 12.82 38.50
C GLN A 359 14.85 12.66 38.56
N ASN A 360 14.37 11.49 38.99
CA ASN A 360 12.97 11.23 39.17
C ASN A 360 12.73 10.19 40.30
N PRO A 361 12.37 10.67 41.50
CA PRO A 361 12.18 9.78 42.66
C PRO A 361 10.92 8.93 42.59
N HIS A 362 9.96 9.29 41.73
CA HIS A 362 8.66 8.64 41.65
C HIS A 362 8.70 7.28 40.94
N VAL A 363 9.69 7.03 40.08
CA VAL A 363 9.80 5.79 39.27
C VAL A 363 9.93 4.55 40.18
N SER A 364 10.73 4.63 41.22
CA SER A 364 10.98 3.51 42.15
C SER A 364 9.70 2.96 42.77
N GLY A 365 8.71 3.84 43.05
CA GLY A 365 7.44 3.43 43.62
C GLY A 365 6.60 2.58 42.66
N TYR A 366 6.64 2.87 41.39
CA TYR A 366 5.98 2.05 40.37
C TYR A 366 6.71 0.71 40.18
N LEU A 367 8.04 0.72 40.08
CA LEU A 367 8.82 -0.47 39.80
C LEU A 367 8.73 -1.51 40.93
N THR A 368 8.67 -1.08 42.19
CA THR A 368 8.54 -1.93 43.37
C THR A 368 7.11 -2.31 43.72
N GLY A 369 6.13 -1.79 42.96
CA GLY A 369 4.71 -2.07 43.18
C GLY A 369 4.09 -1.34 44.38
N SER A 370 4.82 -0.39 45.03
CA SER A 370 4.25 0.46 46.08
C SER A 370 3.25 1.48 45.51
N LYS A 371 3.30 1.75 44.21
CA LYS A 371 2.33 2.49 43.43
C LYS A 371 1.84 1.65 42.26
N PRO A 372 0.52 1.63 41.94
CA PRO A 372 -0.01 0.95 40.75
C PRO A 372 0.40 1.73 39.47
N VAL A 373 0.85 1.03 38.46
CA VAL A 373 1.13 1.63 37.14
C VAL A 373 -0.19 2.05 36.51
N PRO A 374 -0.38 3.34 36.13
CA PRO A 374 -1.60 3.78 35.49
C PRO A 374 -1.85 3.08 34.14
N SER A 375 -3.12 2.83 33.83
CA SER A 375 -3.53 2.25 32.53
C SER A 375 -3.56 3.29 31.39
N GLU A 376 -3.77 4.56 31.74
CA GLU A 376 -3.82 5.67 30.78
C GLU A 376 -2.46 6.35 30.66
N THR A 377 -2.05 6.62 29.43
CA THR A 377 -0.83 7.39 29.17
C THR A 377 -1.09 8.85 29.43
N PRO A 378 -0.22 9.55 30.20
CA PRO A 378 -0.38 10.98 30.43
C PRO A 378 -0.34 11.79 29.13
N ASP A 379 -1.24 12.78 28.98
CA ASP A 379 -1.27 13.69 27.83
C ASP A 379 -0.01 14.54 27.68
N ALA A 380 0.67 14.82 28.79
CA ALA A 380 1.93 15.55 28.85
C ALA A 380 2.74 15.13 30.06
N THR A 381 4.07 15.13 29.93
CA THR A 381 5.03 14.83 31.00
C THR A 381 5.89 16.07 31.26
N GLY A 382 6.20 16.31 32.54
CA GLY A 382 7.21 17.26 32.95
C GLY A 382 8.51 16.53 33.29
N PHE A 383 9.63 17.21 33.23
CA PHE A 383 10.93 16.63 33.52
C PHE A 383 11.06 16.31 35.02
N GLY A 384 11.26 15.05 35.39
CA GLY A 384 11.36 14.57 36.75
C GLY A 384 10.04 14.51 37.53
N ASP A 385 8.88 14.69 36.87
CA ASP A 385 7.58 14.62 37.52
C ASP A 385 7.01 13.20 37.58
N GLU A 386 5.91 13.04 38.33
CA GLU A 386 5.24 11.76 38.50
C GLU A 386 4.64 11.21 37.19
N ARG A 387 4.25 12.07 36.23
CA ARG A 387 3.71 11.66 34.93
C ARG A 387 4.80 11.07 34.06
N GLU A 388 6.01 11.64 34.07
CA GLU A 388 7.17 11.05 33.39
C GLU A 388 7.54 9.67 33.99
N ALA A 389 7.45 9.53 35.31
CA ALA A 389 7.67 8.26 35.99
C ALA A 389 6.63 7.19 35.62
N ALA A 390 5.35 7.59 35.54
CA ALA A 390 4.26 6.72 35.09
C ALA A 390 4.47 6.27 33.63
N PHE A 391 4.83 7.19 32.75
CA PHE A 391 5.12 6.90 31.35
C PHE A 391 6.29 5.92 31.20
N TYR A 392 7.38 6.12 31.96
CA TYR A 392 8.50 5.17 32.00
C TYR A 392 8.04 3.81 32.50
N ALA A 393 7.28 3.77 33.59
CA ALA A 393 6.81 2.53 34.18
C ALA A 393 5.90 1.75 33.20
N GLN A 394 4.98 2.40 32.50
CA GLN A 394 4.11 1.74 31.50
C GLN A 394 4.90 0.96 30.46
N SER A 395 6.01 1.52 29.98
CA SER A 395 6.80 0.92 28.90
C SER A 395 7.88 -0.04 29.41
N HIS A 396 8.30 0.04 30.69
CA HIS A 396 9.46 -0.70 31.21
C HIS A 396 9.15 -1.61 32.41
N PHE A 397 7.94 -1.55 32.98
CA PHE A 397 7.57 -2.34 34.15
C PHE A 397 7.88 -3.83 33.98
N GLU A 398 7.46 -4.43 32.85
CA GLU A 398 7.71 -5.84 32.56
C GLU A 398 9.21 -6.16 32.44
N LEU A 399 10.04 -5.28 31.91
CA LEU A 399 11.48 -5.45 31.82
C LEU A 399 12.11 -5.57 33.22
N TRP A 400 11.65 -4.73 34.14
CA TRP A 400 12.08 -4.78 35.53
C TRP A 400 11.58 -6.02 36.25
N GLN A 401 10.33 -6.44 36.03
CA GLN A 401 9.77 -7.67 36.63
C GLN A 401 10.52 -8.93 36.20
N ARG A 402 11.13 -8.94 35.01
CA ARG A 402 12.00 -10.03 34.55
C ARG A 402 13.33 -10.07 35.30
N GLN A 403 13.63 -9.08 36.16
CA GLN A 403 14.87 -8.96 36.95
C GLN A 403 14.64 -8.99 38.49
N PRO A 404 14.11 -10.09 39.06
CA PRO A 404 13.66 -10.12 40.45
C PRO A 404 14.79 -9.90 41.47
N LYS A 405 16.04 -10.17 41.12
CA LYS A 405 17.18 -9.87 41.98
C LYS A 405 17.48 -8.37 42.03
N LEU A 406 17.34 -7.68 40.91
CA LEU A 406 17.51 -6.24 40.84
C LEU A 406 16.39 -5.52 41.61
N LEU A 407 15.15 -5.98 41.49
CA LEU A 407 14.00 -5.40 42.20
C LEU A 407 14.16 -5.53 43.72
N ARG A 408 14.57 -6.71 44.24
CA ARG A 408 14.84 -6.90 45.67
C ARG A 408 15.95 -5.98 46.17
N TRP A 409 17.06 -5.90 45.41
CA TRP A 409 18.12 -4.97 45.71
C TRP A 409 17.65 -3.51 45.72
N LEU A 410 16.82 -3.10 44.78
CA LEU A 410 16.21 -1.75 44.70
C LEU A 410 15.37 -1.46 45.96
N GLU A 411 14.54 -2.40 46.40
CA GLU A 411 13.73 -2.27 47.63
C GLU A 411 14.60 -2.14 48.89
N GLU A 412 15.71 -2.90 48.99
CA GLU A 412 16.67 -2.83 50.11
C GLU A 412 17.39 -1.47 50.15
N GLU A 413 17.90 -1.00 49.02
CA GLU A 413 18.57 0.31 48.91
C GLU A 413 17.64 1.47 49.30
N LEU A 414 16.37 1.43 48.86
CA LEU A 414 15.39 2.45 49.21
C LEU A 414 15.02 2.46 50.70
N ARG A 415 15.05 1.31 51.38
CA ARG A 415 14.84 1.25 52.85
C ARG A 415 16.04 1.76 53.65
N HIS A 416 17.26 1.58 53.14
CA HIS A 416 18.49 2.01 53.80
C HIS A 416 18.83 3.49 53.52
N GLY A 417 18.25 4.08 52.50
CA GLY A 417 18.46 5.48 52.09
C GLY A 417 17.46 6.48 52.66
N GLN A 418 16.45 6.00 53.42
CA GLN A 418 15.56 6.81 54.22
C GLN A 418 16.12 6.96 55.65
#